data_0c08f94ec61abc93234dd6d03a9c8fbc
#
_entry.id   0c08f94ec61abc93234dd6d03a9c8fbc
#
_cell.length_a   1.000
_cell.length_b   1.000
_cell.length_c   1.000
_cell.angle_alpha   90.00
_cell.angle_beta   90.00
_cell.angle_gamma   90.00
#
_symmetry.space_group_name_H-M   'P 1'
#
loop_
_entity.id
_entity.type
_entity.pdbx_description
1 polymer ?
#
loop_
_entity_poly.entity_id
_entity_poly.type
_entity_poly.pdbx_seq_one_letter_code
_entity_poly.pdbx_strand_id
1 'polypeptide(L)'
;MGSPRVTGWLYAGDGDSTLKVFDLNAPTATALKQTIPTGGTTWVDEMALTTDGRLLPAANNAEGPPFGTLFRANGDNAVSSVAILSKITVDPTIMPPGFGLSIEQPAWDPKTERFYTSIPVIANNPPGCNFGQVAHAAITCDGGLLVIDPKTVSAPAAVIGAFNPTTNTGVVPLHRCGPNGATVGPHHNLLLGCTPQNNPSDTETLVINATTKNQTLIGNITGSDEVWFNKGDFRYYTGSSRDLSGPALGVIDGTSVLIEKIPQSSGSHSVAADSERNFIYVPQVAPVSVVGTGGDTTTNGAGICGSTNGCVAVYVHDVDEDEAGEHHDHGHGHDRD
;
A
#
# COMPACT_ATOMS: atom_id res chain seq x y z
N MET A 1 6.06 18.63 -17.34
CA MET A 1 5.12 18.08 -16.33
C MET A 1 5.51 18.68 -15.00
N GLY A 2 4.61 19.45 -14.35
CA GLY A 2 4.97 20.12 -13.09
C GLY A 2 5.22 19.11 -11.99
N SER A 3 6.27 19.31 -11.21
CA SER A 3 6.50 18.59 -9.96
C SER A 3 5.22 18.64 -9.12
N PRO A 4 4.83 17.56 -8.43
CA PRO A 4 3.74 17.62 -7.47
C PRO A 4 4.12 18.72 -6.45
N ARG A 5 3.28 19.74 -6.33
CA ARG A 5 3.48 20.78 -5.32
C ARG A 5 3.37 20.09 -3.97
N VAL A 6 4.43 20.16 -3.19
CA VAL A 6 4.38 19.79 -1.78
C VAL A 6 3.36 20.72 -1.14
N THR A 7 2.17 20.21 -0.84
CA THR A 7 1.08 21.01 -0.28
C THR A 7 1.37 21.53 1.13
N GLY A 8 2.40 20.98 1.78
CA GLY A 8 2.72 21.27 3.18
C GLY A 8 1.73 20.66 4.18
N TRP A 9 0.84 19.77 3.75
CA TRP A 9 -0.09 19.07 4.61
C TRP A 9 0.33 17.63 4.84
N LEU A 10 0.23 17.16 6.10
CA LEU A 10 0.38 15.76 6.48
C LEU A 10 -0.95 15.27 7.06
N TYR A 11 -1.40 14.13 6.56
CA TYR A 11 -2.54 13.38 7.07
C TYR A 11 -2.00 12.14 7.79
N ALA A 12 -2.43 11.93 9.02
CA ALA A 12 -2.00 10.80 9.82
C ALA A 12 -3.20 10.12 10.48
N GLY A 13 -3.30 8.80 10.32
CA GLY A 13 -4.21 7.98 11.09
C GLY A 13 -3.71 7.80 12.52
N ASP A 14 -4.63 7.66 13.47
CA ASP A 14 -4.27 7.48 14.87
C ASP A 14 -5.08 6.33 15.51
N GLY A 15 -4.52 5.79 16.60
CA GLY A 15 -5.08 4.71 17.38
C GLY A 15 -6.43 5.01 18.04
N ASP A 16 -6.81 6.28 18.15
CA ASP A 16 -8.08 6.75 18.70
C ASP A 16 -9.20 6.86 17.66
N SER A 17 -9.06 6.26 16.50
CA SER A 17 -10.01 6.32 15.38
C SER A 17 -10.18 7.72 14.79
N THR A 18 -9.12 8.51 14.80
CA THR A 18 -9.14 9.86 14.23
C THR A 18 -8.17 10.01 13.06
N LEU A 19 -8.55 10.87 12.11
CA LEU A 19 -7.61 11.44 11.14
C LEU A 19 -7.06 12.75 11.72
N LYS A 20 -5.75 12.86 11.84
CA LYS A 20 -5.04 14.07 12.24
C LYS A 20 -4.47 14.80 11.03
N VAL A 21 -4.67 16.11 10.99
CA VAL A 21 -4.23 16.98 9.88
C VAL A 21 -3.22 17.97 10.40
N PHE A 22 -2.01 17.93 9.85
CA PHE A 22 -0.90 18.80 10.22
C PHE A 22 -0.53 19.75 9.09
N ASP A 23 -0.24 20.99 9.44
CA ASP A 23 0.39 21.97 8.56
C ASP A 23 1.92 21.93 8.80
N LEU A 24 2.66 21.40 7.83
CA LEU A 24 4.11 21.26 7.93
C LEU A 24 4.86 22.61 7.81
N ASN A 25 4.18 23.68 7.41
CA ASN A 25 4.74 25.02 7.37
C ASN A 25 4.56 25.77 8.70
N ALA A 26 3.75 25.23 9.62
CA ALA A 26 3.54 25.81 10.93
C ALA A 26 4.62 25.34 11.93
N PRO A 27 4.92 26.13 12.99
CA PRO A 27 5.74 25.65 14.10
C PRO A 27 5.17 24.36 14.71
N THR A 28 6.03 23.44 15.15
CA THR A 28 5.64 22.12 15.69
C THR A 28 4.53 22.21 16.74
N ALA A 29 4.59 23.18 17.64
CA ALA A 29 3.58 23.37 18.69
C ALA A 29 2.18 23.72 18.17
N THR A 30 2.06 24.17 16.93
CA THR A 30 0.79 24.57 16.28
C THR A 30 0.55 23.87 14.95
N ALA A 31 1.33 22.85 14.64
CA ALA A 31 1.24 22.12 13.37
C ALA A 31 -0.07 21.34 13.26
N LEU A 32 -0.54 20.70 14.33
CA LEU A 32 -1.83 20.02 14.35
C LEU A 32 -2.98 21.03 14.18
N LYS A 33 -3.74 20.89 13.08
CA LYS A 33 -4.85 21.78 12.73
C LYS A 33 -6.21 21.16 12.98
N GLN A 34 -6.36 19.87 12.74
CA GLN A 34 -7.62 19.17 12.92
C GLN A 34 -7.38 17.77 13.48
N THR A 35 -8.35 17.30 14.28
CA THR A 35 -8.53 15.92 14.71
C THR A 35 -9.97 15.55 14.37
N ILE A 36 -10.15 14.60 13.45
CA ILE A 36 -11.45 14.27 12.87
C ILE A 36 -11.78 12.83 13.19
N PRO A 37 -12.78 12.55 14.07
CA PRO A 37 -13.19 11.18 14.37
C PRO A 37 -13.87 10.55 13.15
N THR A 38 -13.48 9.31 12.82
CA THR A 38 -14.09 8.53 11.72
C THR A 38 -15.38 7.83 12.15
N GLY A 39 -15.65 7.79 13.44
CA GLY A 39 -16.79 7.07 14.02
C GLY A 39 -16.52 5.58 14.23
N GLY A 40 -15.27 5.17 14.22
CA GLY A 40 -14.80 3.86 14.64
C GLY A 40 -14.38 3.83 16.10
N THR A 41 -13.85 2.68 16.53
CA THR A 41 -13.36 2.41 17.88
C THR A 41 -11.93 1.89 17.89
N THR A 42 -11.40 1.57 16.72
CA THR A 42 -10.03 1.13 16.49
C THR A 42 -9.24 2.21 15.73
N TRP A 43 -8.03 1.92 15.35
CA TRP A 43 -7.17 2.89 14.65
C TRP A 43 -7.65 3.19 13.23
N VAL A 44 -7.29 4.38 12.75
CA VAL A 44 -7.25 4.71 11.32
C VAL A 44 -5.87 4.30 10.82
N ASP A 45 -5.87 3.42 9.83
CA ASP A 45 -4.64 2.82 9.32
C ASP A 45 -4.17 3.54 8.05
N GLU A 46 -4.25 2.88 6.93
CA GLU A 46 -3.68 3.32 5.68
C GLU A 46 -4.57 4.28 4.90
N MET A 47 -3.94 5.07 4.05
CA MET A 47 -4.65 6.08 3.27
C MET A 47 -3.98 6.37 1.93
N ALA A 48 -4.76 6.91 0.99
CA ALA A 48 -4.28 7.41 -0.29
C ALA A 48 -4.79 8.82 -0.55
N LEU A 49 -4.10 9.55 -1.42
CA LEU A 49 -4.49 10.90 -1.80
C LEU A 49 -4.64 10.98 -3.32
N THR A 50 -5.68 11.66 -3.81
CA THR A 50 -5.77 11.98 -5.24
C THR A 50 -4.62 12.87 -5.68
N THR A 51 -4.26 12.82 -6.95
CA THR A 51 -3.14 13.60 -7.50
C THR A 51 -3.31 15.12 -7.28
N ASP A 52 -4.55 15.60 -7.22
CA ASP A 52 -4.88 17.01 -6.93
C ASP A 52 -4.99 17.30 -5.43
N GLY A 53 -4.76 16.31 -4.58
CA GLY A 53 -4.79 16.45 -3.12
C GLY A 53 -6.17 16.72 -2.52
N ARG A 54 -7.27 16.46 -3.24
CA ARG A 54 -8.62 16.87 -2.82
C ARG A 54 -9.43 15.78 -2.15
N LEU A 55 -9.15 14.52 -2.44
CA LEU A 55 -9.86 13.38 -1.87
C LEU A 55 -8.89 12.42 -1.23
N LEU A 56 -9.25 11.91 -0.07
CA LEU A 56 -8.44 11.00 0.74
C LEU A 56 -9.35 9.93 1.35
N PRO A 57 -9.31 8.69 0.88
CA PRO A 57 -9.83 7.55 1.62
C PRO A 57 -8.83 7.10 2.69
N ALA A 58 -9.36 6.76 3.85
CA ALA A 58 -8.61 6.16 4.94
C ALA A 58 -9.35 4.91 5.44
N ALA A 59 -8.60 3.88 5.80
CA ALA A 59 -9.12 2.60 6.25
C ALA A 59 -9.23 2.54 7.78
N ASN A 60 -10.37 2.06 8.29
CA ASN A 60 -10.54 1.54 9.64
C ASN A 60 -10.62 0.01 9.54
N ASN A 61 -9.47 -0.63 9.35
CA ASN A 61 -9.37 -2.04 9.00
C ASN A 61 -9.73 -2.99 10.14
N ALA A 62 -9.45 -2.61 11.38
CA ALA A 62 -9.68 -3.44 12.58
C ALA A 62 -11.09 -3.34 13.17
N GLU A 63 -11.99 -2.63 12.51
CA GLU A 63 -13.40 -2.55 12.95
C GLU A 63 -14.19 -3.83 12.62
N GLY A 64 -15.28 -4.00 13.30
CA GLY A 64 -16.16 -5.12 13.03
C GLY A 64 -17.61 -4.69 12.70
N PRO A 65 -17.98 -4.48 11.40
CA PRO A 65 -17.21 -4.66 10.18
C PRO A 65 -16.23 -3.51 9.91
N PRO A 66 -15.15 -3.76 9.17
CA PRO A 66 -14.21 -2.72 8.74
C PRO A 66 -14.88 -1.78 7.74
N PHE A 67 -14.38 -0.54 7.68
CA PHE A 67 -14.91 0.47 6.78
C PHE A 67 -13.81 1.44 6.32
N GLY A 68 -14.01 2.03 5.15
CA GLY A 68 -13.25 3.17 4.68
C GLY A 68 -13.99 4.48 4.97
N THR A 69 -13.25 5.56 5.17
CA THR A 69 -13.81 6.91 5.26
C THR A 69 -13.24 7.75 4.13
N LEU A 70 -14.12 8.28 3.28
CA LEU A 70 -13.71 9.23 2.24
C LEU A 70 -13.79 10.64 2.79
N PHE A 71 -12.66 11.35 2.74
CA PHE A 71 -12.55 12.74 3.15
C PHE A 71 -12.40 13.66 1.93
N ARG A 72 -12.98 14.85 2.04
CA ARG A 72 -12.51 16.00 1.27
C ARG A 72 -11.24 16.53 1.95
N ALA A 73 -10.13 16.48 1.27
CA ALA A 73 -8.83 16.96 1.74
C ALA A 73 -8.58 18.41 1.31
N ASN A 74 -7.50 19.00 1.78
CA ASN A 74 -7.21 20.43 1.58
C ASN A 74 -6.81 20.79 0.13
N GLY A 75 -6.29 19.86 -0.64
CA GLY A 75 -5.72 20.14 -1.96
C GLY A 75 -4.57 21.16 -1.87
N ASP A 76 -4.47 22.00 -2.90
CA ASP A 76 -3.47 23.09 -2.96
C ASP A 76 -3.86 24.34 -2.13
N ASN A 77 -5.05 24.35 -1.52
CA ASN A 77 -5.58 25.51 -0.82
C ASN A 77 -5.37 25.40 0.69
N ALA A 78 -4.65 26.35 1.25
CA ALA A 78 -4.22 26.40 2.65
C ALA A 78 -5.34 26.54 3.70
N VAL A 79 -6.62 26.57 3.35
CA VAL A 79 -7.65 27.10 4.28
C VAL A 79 -8.95 26.27 4.33
N SER A 80 -9.15 25.27 3.50
CA SER A 80 -10.36 24.46 3.60
C SER A 80 -10.19 23.39 4.67
N SER A 81 -11.13 23.33 5.61
CA SER A 81 -11.16 22.25 6.59
C SER A 81 -11.39 20.91 5.91
N VAL A 82 -10.61 19.91 6.30
CA VAL A 82 -10.86 18.50 5.93
C VAL A 82 -12.22 18.09 6.49
N ALA A 83 -12.99 17.38 5.71
CA ALA A 83 -14.34 16.97 6.10
C ALA A 83 -14.66 15.57 5.58
N ILE A 84 -15.39 14.78 6.38
CA ILE A 84 -15.92 13.49 5.96
C ILE A 84 -16.98 13.70 4.86
N LEU A 85 -16.83 12.98 3.76
CA LEU A 85 -17.81 12.93 2.67
C LEU A 85 -18.69 11.69 2.78
N SER A 86 -18.10 10.53 3.05
CA SER A 86 -18.85 9.28 3.15
C SER A 86 -18.11 8.24 3.98
N LYS A 87 -18.88 7.39 4.66
CA LYS A 87 -18.42 6.11 5.19
C LYS A 87 -18.68 5.02 4.16
N ILE A 88 -17.66 4.23 3.85
CA ILE A 88 -17.71 3.20 2.81
C ILE A 88 -17.62 1.82 3.46
N THR A 89 -18.61 0.99 3.22
CA THR A 89 -18.62 -0.42 3.65
C THR A 89 -18.76 -1.33 2.44
N VAL A 90 -18.38 -2.59 2.60
CA VAL A 90 -18.58 -3.62 1.57
C VAL A 90 -19.83 -4.43 1.93
N ASP A 91 -20.52 -4.89 0.89
CA ASP A 91 -21.70 -5.75 1.05
C ASP A 91 -21.37 -6.97 1.94
N PRO A 92 -22.18 -7.25 2.99
CA PRO A 92 -21.93 -8.35 3.91
C PRO A 92 -21.90 -9.75 3.28
N THR A 93 -22.44 -9.90 2.07
CA THR A 93 -22.34 -11.16 1.31
C THR A 93 -20.96 -11.38 0.70
N ILE A 94 -20.18 -10.31 0.56
CA ILE A 94 -18.81 -10.35 0.04
C ILE A 94 -17.81 -10.30 1.19
N MET A 95 -18.07 -9.48 2.18
CA MET A 95 -17.22 -9.29 3.36
C MET A 95 -18.07 -9.45 4.63
N PRO A 96 -18.32 -10.70 5.07
CA PRO A 96 -19.12 -10.96 6.24
C PRO A 96 -18.54 -10.38 7.52
N PRO A 97 -19.35 -9.95 8.47
CA PRO A 97 -18.87 -9.52 9.79
C PRO A 97 -18.02 -10.60 10.47
N GLY A 98 -16.96 -10.19 11.15
CA GLY A 98 -16.06 -11.12 11.85
C GLY A 98 -14.96 -11.72 11.02
N PHE A 99 -14.73 -11.27 9.77
CA PHE A 99 -13.64 -11.71 8.91
C PHE A 99 -12.28 -11.10 9.28
N GLY A 100 -12.17 -10.39 10.38
CA GLY A 100 -10.95 -9.74 10.83
C GLY A 100 -10.62 -8.49 10.00
N LEU A 101 -9.34 -8.18 9.86
CA LEU A 101 -8.86 -7.04 9.05
C LEU A 101 -9.19 -7.30 7.58
N SER A 102 -10.05 -6.48 6.99
CA SER A 102 -10.61 -6.76 5.66
C SER A 102 -10.59 -5.59 4.71
N ILE A 103 -10.06 -4.43 5.13
CA ILE A 103 -9.82 -3.25 4.28
C ILE A 103 -8.44 -2.72 4.65
N GLU A 104 -7.54 -2.72 3.70
CA GLU A 104 -6.12 -2.37 3.88
C GLU A 104 -5.70 -1.25 2.92
N GLN A 105 -4.42 -1.14 2.58
CA GLN A 105 -3.84 -0.02 1.85
C GLN A 105 -4.61 0.36 0.58
N PRO A 106 -5.09 1.61 0.48
CA PRO A 106 -5.65 2.15 -0.74
C PRO A 106 -4.58 2.70 -1.68
N ALA A 107 -4.90 2.76 -2.98
CA ALA A 107 -4.12 3.43 -4.00
C ALA A 107 -5.03 4.26 -4.92
N TRP A 108 -4.50 5.35 -5.49
CA TRP A 108 -5.22 6.19 -6.46
C TRP A 108 -4.64 6.00 -7.86
N ASP A 109 -5.50 5.64 -8.83
CA ASP A 109 -5.12 5.67 -10.24
C ASP A 109 -5.76 6.87 -10.97
N PRO A 110 -4.94 7.85 -11.39
CA PRO A 110 -5.46 9.06 -12.03
C PRO A 110 -6.03 8.81 -13.43
N LYS A 111 -5.73 7.66 -14.06
CA LYS A 111 -6.24 7.32 -15.39
C LYS A 111 -7.67 6.82 -15.34
N THR A 112 -7.95 5.92 -14.42
CA THR A 112 -9.29 5.39 -14.22
C THR A 112 -10.13 6.30 -13.32
N GLU A 113 -9.49 7.25 -12.62
CA GLU A 113 -10.10 8.09 -11.59
C GLU A 113 -10.81 7.24 -10.52
N ARG A 114 -10.12 6.18 -10.05
CA ARG A 114 -10.62 5.24 -9.05
C ARG A 114 -9.62 5.09 -7.91
N PHE A 115 -10.16 4.88 -6.72
CA PHE A 115 -9.39 4.30 -5.63
C PHE A 115 -9.49 2.78 -5.68
N TYR A 116 -8.41 2.13 -5.35
CA TYR A 116 -8.25 0.70 -5.26
C TYR A 116 -7.80 0.36 -3.84
N THR A 117 -8.57 -0.45 -3.14
CA THR A 117 -8.28 -0.78 -1.74
C THR A 117 -8.22 -2.29 -1.57
N SER A 118 -7.19 -2.76 -0.91
CA SER A 118 -6.95 -4.18 -0.64
C SER A 118 -7.99 -4.75 0.31
N ILE A 119 -8.47 -5.96 0.03
CA ILE A 119 -9.32 -6.78 0.92
C ILE A 119 -8.64 -8.14 1.09
N PRO A 120 -8.02 -8.43 2.25
CA PRO A 120 -7.27 -9.68 2.47
C PRO A 120 -8.09 -10.95 2.32
N VAL A 121 -9.37 -10.92 2.69
CA VAL A 121 -10.25 -12.10 2.65
C VAL A 121 -11.66 -11.72 2.22
N ILE A 122 -12.22 -12.46 1.26
CA ILE A 122 -13.63 -12.35 0.84
C ILE A 122 -14.43 -13.59 1.23
N ALA A 123 -15.77 -13.52 1.12
CA ALA A 123 -16.67 -14.66 1.35
C ALA A 123 -16.41 -15.81 0.35
N ASN A 124 -16.98 -16.97 0.68
CA ASN A 124 -16.92 -18.20 -0.12
C ASN A 124 -15.56 -18.92 -0.15
N ASN A 125 -14.64 -18.52 0.69
CA ASN A 125 -13.41 -19.24 0.94
C ASN A 125 -13.64 -20.50 1.77
N PRO A 126 -12.74 -21.51 1.69
CA PRO A 126 -12.73 -22.63 2.61
C PRO A 126 -12.64 -22.17 4.09
N PRO A 127 -13.16 -22.97 5.04
CA PRO A 127 -12.94 -22.70 6.46
C PRO A 127 -11.45 -22.57 6.79
N GLY A 128 -11.09 -21.56 7.58
CA GLY A 128 -9.70 -21.25 7.92
C GLY A 128 -9.10 -20.06 7.17
N CYS A 129 -9.75 -19.58 6.13
CA CYS A 129 -9.41 -18.34 5.44
C CYS A 129 -9.95 -17.11 6.19
N ASN A 130 -9.44 -16.85 7.38
CA ASN A 130 -9.78 -15.63 8.11
C ASN A 130 -8.49 -14.93 8.51
N PHE A 131 -8.43 -13.62 8.33
CA PHE A 131 -7.25 -12.84 8.68
C PHE A 131 -6.86 -13.06 10.15
N GLY A 132 -5.60 -13.34 10.39
CA GLY A 132 -5.08 -13.64 11.74
C GLY A 132 -5.37 -15.03 12.29
N GLN A 133 -6.07 -15.90 11.55
CA GLN A 133 -6.17 -17.30 11.91
C GLN A 133 -4.93 -18.09 11.51
N VAL A 134 -4.61 -19.08 12.35
CA VAL A 134 -3.48 -19.96 12.09
C VAL A 134 -3.70 -20.72 10.79
N ALA A 135 -2.76 -20.57 10.00
CA ALA A 135 -2.58 -21.19 8.75
C ALA A 135 -2.78 -22.69 8.73
N HIS A 136 -3.65 -23.18 7.88
CA HIS A 136 -3.74 -24.60 7.58
C HIS A 136 -2.97 -24.88 6.29
N ALA A 137 -1.88 -25.65 6.38
CA ALA A 137 -1.17 -26.14 5.21
C ALA A 137 -2.16 -26.74 4.22
N ALA A 138 -2.21 -26.23 3.00
CA ALA A 138 -3.06 -26.62 1.89
C ALA A 138 -4.39 -25.89 1.66
N ILE A 139 -4.69 -24.78 2.36
CA ILE A 139 -5.84 -23.95 2.03
C ILE A 139 -5.40 -22.73 1.23
N THR A 140 -5.92 -22.58 0.03
CA THR A 140 -5.78 -21.36 -0.77
C THR A 140 -6.94 -20.43 -0.46
N CYS A 141 -6.63 -19.17 -0.12
CA CYS A 141 -7.64 -18.16 0.20
C CYS A 141 -7.66 -17.08 -0.88
N ASP A 142 -8.85 -16.66 -1.23
CA ASP A 142 -9.07 -15.56 -2.16
C ASP A 142 -9.33 -14.27 -1.38
N GLY A 143 -8.69 -13.21 -1.82
CA GLY A 143 -8.96 -11.86 -1.39
C GLY A 143 -9.73 -11.08 -2.43
N GLY A 144 -9.75 -9.77 -2.29
CA GLY A 144 -10.44 -8.87 -3.21
C GLY A 144 -9.73 -7.53 -3.39
N LEU A 145 -10.09 -6.86 -4.46
CA LEU A 145 -9.71 -5.47 -4.71
C LEU A 145 -10.98 -4.64 -4.79
N LEU A 146 -11.17 -3.77 -3.82
CA LEU A 146 -12.29 -2.84 -3.78
C LEU A 146 -12.01 -1.64 -4.69
N VAL A 147 -12.83 -1.44 -5.70
CA VAL A 147 -12.73 -0.34 -6.66
C VAL A 147 -13.79 0.70 -6.38
N ILE A 148 -13.37 1.91 -6.04
CA ILE A 148 -14.23 3.01 -5.61
C ILE A 148 -14.18 4.15 -6.63
N ASP A 149 -15.34 4.54 -7.14
CA ASP A 149 -15.52 5.82 -7.84
C ASP A 149 -15.91 6.91 -6.83
N PRO A 150 -15.01 7.82 -6.47
CA PRO A 150 -15.32 8.83 -5.46
C PRO A 150 -16.42 9.79 -5.89
N LYS A 151 -16.73 9.87 -7.19
CA LYS A 151 -17.82 10.73 -7.73
C LYS A 151 -19.19 10.13 -7.52
N THR A 152 -19.27 8.81 -7.34
CA THR A 152 -20.55 8.08 -7.21
C THR A 152 -20.83 7.60 -5.79
N VAL A 153 -19.86 7.74 -4.88
CA VAL A 153 -20.04 7.40 -3.48
C VAL A 153 -21.04 8.36 -2.84
N SER A 154 -22.16 7.81 -2.38
CA SER A 154 -23.24 8.59 -1.78
C SER A 154 -22.91 8.99 -0.34
N ALA A 155 -23.24 10.25 0.01
CA ALA A 155 -23.15 10.74 1.38
C ALA A 155 -24.45 10.40 2.14
N PRO A 156 -24.41 10.15 3.47
CA PRO A 156 -23.23 10.07 4.33
C PRO A 156 -22.57 8.68 4.35
N ALA A 157 -23.15 7.70 3.66
CA ALA A 157 -22.64 6.32 3.65
C ALA A 157 -22.93 5.63 2.30
N ALA A 158 -22.05 4.72 1.92
CA ALA A 158 -22.19 3.87 0.75
C ALA A 158 -21.87 2.41 1.09
N VAL A 159 -22.60 1.49 0.50
CA VAL A 159 -22.32 0.05 0.52
C VAL A 159 -21.89 -0.37 -0.90
N ILE A 160 -20.71 -0.96 -1.01
CA ILE A 160 -20.17 -1.36 -2.31
C ILE A 160 -20.30 -2.88 -2.46
N GLY A 161 -20.91 -3.30 -3.58
CA GLY A 161 -21.18 -4.70 -3.90
C GLY A 161 -20.13 -5.34 -4.80
N ALA A 162 -20.52 -6.40 -5.48
CA ALA A 162 -19.68 -7.12 -6.44
C ALA A 162 -19.25 -6.22 -7.61
N PHE A 163 -18.15 -6.56 -8.24
CA PHE A 163 -17.59 -5.80 -9.35
C PHE A 163 -18.55 -5.69 -10.54
N ASN A 164 -18.76 -4.47 -10.98
CA ASN A 164 -19.51 -4.15 -12.19
C ASN A 164 -18.55 -3.61 -13.27
N PRO A 165 -18.31 -4.36 -14.35
CA PRO A 165 -17.38 -3.95 -15.39
C PRO A 165 -17.83 -2.71 -16.17
N THR A 166 -19.15 -2.42 -16.21
CA THR A 166 -19.68 -1.25 -16.92
C THR A 166 -19.30 0.06 -16.21
N THR A 167 -19.33 0.08 -14.89
CA THR A 167 -18.98 1.25 -14.08
C THR A 167 -17.53 1.25 -13.61
N ASN A 168 -16.84 0.11 -13.74
CA ASN A 168 -15.52 -0.13 -13.16
C ASN A 168 -15.51 0.18 -11.65
N THR A 169 -16.47 -0.39 -10.90
CA THR A 169 -16.60 -0.24 -9.45
C THR A 169 -17.04 -1.56 -8.82
N GLY A 170 -16.79 -1.72 -7.52
CA GLY A 170 -17.13 -2.93 -6.78
C GLY A 170 -15.92 -3.78 -6.41
N VAL A 171 -16.15 -4.94 -5.82
CA VAL A 171 -15.08 -5.86 -5.37
C VAL A 171 -14.73 -6.84 -6.48
N VAL A 172 -13.50 -6.74 -6.97
CA VAL A 172 -12.88 -7.71 -7.91
C VAL A 172 -12.30 -8.86 -7.08
N PRO A 173 -12.74 -10.11 -7.27
CA PRO A 173 -12.12 -11.23 -6.58
C PRO A 173 -10.70 -11.48 -7.11
N LEU A 174 -9.80 -11.81 -6.19
CA LEU A 174 -8.40 -12.13 -6.47
C LEU A 174 -8.14 -13.57 -6.07
N HIS A 175 -7.70 -14.37 -7.02
CA HIS A 175 -7.41 -15.78 -6.75
C HIS A 175 -6.02 -15.94 -6.15
N ARG A 176 -5.91 -16.70 -5.05
CA ARG A 176 -4.64 -17.01 -4.37
C ARG A 176 -3.87 -15.77 -3.85
N CYS A 177 -4.55 -14.67 -3.63
CA CYS A 177 -3.96 -13.45 -3.09
C CYS A 177 -4.89 -12.83 -2.07
N GLY A 178 -4.47 -12.78 -0.83
CA GLY A 178 -5.05 -11.94 0.20
C GLY A 178 -4.24 -10.64 0.29
N PRO A 179 -4.61 -9.59 -0.45
CA PRO A 179 -3.79 -8.39 -0.51
C PRO A 179 -3.90 -7.57 0.77
N ASN A 180 -2.75 -7.06 1.24
CA ASN A 180 -2.69 -6.01 2.24
C ASN A 180 -2.29 -4.69 1.56
N GLY A 181 -1.14 -4.65 0.89
CA GLY A 181 -0.66 -3.48 0.19
C GLY A 181 -1.24 -3.30 -1.21
N ALA A 182 -1.36 -2.02 -1.64
CA ALA A 182 -1.68 -1.67 -3.03
C ALA A 182 -0.94 -0.40 -3.46
N THR A 183 -0.34 -0.42 -4.63
CA THR A 183 0.27 0.78 -5.25
C THR A 183 0.09 0.77 -6.76
N VAL A 184 -0.08 1.97 -7.35
CA VAL A 184 -0.21 2.12 -8.80
C VAL A 184 1.13 2.42 -9.43
N GLY A 185 1.51 1.63 -10.41
CA GLY A 185 2.73 1.79 -11.18
C GLY A 185 2.50 1.98 -12.69
N PRO A 186 3.45 1.55 -13.53
CA PRO A 186 3.41 1.78 -14.96
C PRO A 186 2.19 1.16 -15.63
N HIS A 187 1.72 1.79 -16.71
CA HIS A 187 0.61 1.30 -17.52
C HIS A 187 -0.69 1.05 -16.74
N HIS A 188 -0.86 1.74 -15.60
CA HIS A 188 -2.00 1.55 -14.68
C HIS A 188 -2.10 0.13 -14.12
N ASN A 189 -0.96 -0.50 -13.92
CA ASN A 189 -0.83 -1.74 -13.20
C ASN A 189 -0.71 -1.46 -11.71
N LEU A 190 -1.53 -2.14 -10.91
CA LEU A 190 -1.41 -2.13 -9.46
C LEU A 190 -0.59 -3.33 -9.03
N LEU A 191 0.44 -3.09 -8.23
CA LEU A 191 1.07 -4.14 -7.45
C LEU A 191 0.29 -4.32 -6.16
N LEU A 192 -0.03 -5.57 -5.83
CA LEU A 192 -0.73 -5.96 -4.61
C LEU A 192 0.17 -6.85 -3.77
N GLY A 193 0.42 -6.46 -2.52
CA GLY A 193 1.17 -7.27 -1.56
C GLY A 193 0.29 -8.39 -1.01
N CYS A 194 0.50 -9.62 -1.45
CA CYS A 194 -0.30 -10.74 -1.01
C CYS A 194 0.22 -11.33 0.31
N THR A 195 -0.67 -11.58 1.26
CA THR A 195 -0.35 -12.32 2.49
C THR A 195 0.10 -13.72 2.12
N PRO A 196 1.15 -14.27 2.76
CA PRO A 196 1.54 -15.65 2.52
C PRO A 196 0.39 -16.55 2.93
N GLN A 197 -0.15 -17.21 1.96
CA GLN A 197 -1.11 -18.28 2.17
C GLN A 197 -0.36 -19.48 2.76
N ASN A 198 -1.07 -20.33 3.44
CA ASN A 198 -0.47 -21.45 4.16
C ASN A 198 0.08 -22.56 3.28
N ASN A 199 -0.09 -22.44 2.01
CA ASN A 199 0.52 -23.31 1.04
C ASN A 199 1.87 -22.72 0.62
N PRO A 200 3.01 -23.40 0.81
CA PRO A 200 4.31 -22.90 0.36
C PRO A 200 4.41 -22.61 -1.15
N SER A 201 3.46 -23.12 -1.94
CA SER A 201 3.36 -22.81 -3.36
C SER A 201 2.62 -21.49 -3.66
N ASP A 202 1.99 -20.86 -2.67
CA ASP A 202 1.26 -19.61 -2.80
C ASP A 202 2.13 -18.40 -2.35
N THR A 203 3.37 -18.36 -2.81
CA THR A 203 4.38 -17.34 -2.48
C THR A 203 4.40 -16.23 -3.52
N GLU A 204 3.25 -15.64 -3.79
CA GLU A 204 3.13 -14.78 -4.95
C GLU A 204 2.64 -13.38 -4.55
N THR A 205 3.19 -12.39 -5.22
CA THR A 205 2.71 -11.02 -5.26
C THR A 205 1.93 -10.85 -6.56
N LEU A 206 0.87 -10.06 -6.56
CA LEU A 206 -0.03 -9.94 -7.70
C LEU A 206 0.10 -8.57 -8.36
N VAL A 207 0.17 -8.55 -9.69
CA VAL A 207 -0.06 -7.33 -10.49
C VAL A 207 -1.40 -7.46 -11.19
N ILE A 208 -2.25 -6.43 -11.05
CA ILE A 208 -3.54 -6.34 -11.73
C ILE A 208 -3.64 -5.04 -12.54
N ASN A 209 -4.04 -5.13 -13.79
CA ASN A 209 -4.26 -3.93 -14.59
C ASN A 209 -5.57 -3.22 -14.18
N ALA A 210 -5.51 -1.94 -13.86
CA ALA A 210 -6.63 -1.14 -13.38
C ALA A 210 -7.82 -1.08 -14.35
N THR A 211 -7.57 -1.21 -15.64
CA THR A 211 -8.62 -1.14 -16.67
C THR A 211 -9.16 -2.52 -17.04
N THR A 212 -8.27 -3.43 -17.42
CA THR A 212 -8.67 -4.74 -17.96
C THR A 212 -8.95 -5.79 -16.90
N LYS A 213 -8.45 -5.57 -15.67
CA LYS A 213 -8.43 -6.52 -14.54
C LYS A 213 -7.63 -7.80 -14.83
N ASN A 214 -6.80 -7.80 -15.88
CA ASN A 214 -5.86 -8.90 -16.11
C ASN A 214 -4.88 -9.00 -14.95
N GLN A 215 -4.69 -10.22 -14.45
CA GLN A 215 -3.85 -10.53 -13.30
C GLN A 215 -2.59 -11.26 -13.75
N THR A 216 -1.45 -10.88 -13.18
CA THR A 216 -0.15 -11.52 -13.37
C THR A 216 0.48 -11.78 -12.00
N LEU A 217 0.91 -13.01 -11.76
CA LEU A 217 1.56 -13.40 -10.52
C LEU A 217 3.07 -13.18 -10.63
N ILE A 218 3.67 -12.66 -9.56
CA ILE A 218 5.12 -12.51 -9.40
C ILE A 218 5.55 -13.49 -8.32
N GLY A 219 6.27 -14.53 -8.72
CA GLY A 219 6.74 -15.56 -7.81
C GLY A 219 7.93 -15.12 -6.96
N ASN A 220 8.21 -15.92 -5.94
CA ASN A 220 9.37 -15.82 -5.04
C ASN A 220 9.40 -14.58 -4.12
N ILE A 221 8.31 -13.81 -4.05
CA ILE A 221 8.13 -12.73 -3.08
C ILE A 221 6.68 -12.71 -2.61
N THR A 222 6.47 -12.66 -1.30
CA THR A 222 5.14 -12.64 -0.68
C THR A 222 5.17 -11.94 0.67
N GLY A 223 4.06 -11.92 1.37
CA GLY A 223 3.99 -11.45 2.75
C GLY A 223 4.22 -9.96 2.93
N SER A 224 3.96 -9.17 1.89
CA SER A 224 4.00 -7.73 1.98
C SER A 224 2.79 -7.22 2.75
N ASP A 225 3.04 -6.25 3.60
CA ASP A 225 1.99 -5.40 4.16
C ASP A 225 1.83 -4.19 3.25
N GLU A 226 2.74 -3.26 3.30
CA GLU A 226 2.72 -2.10 2.42
C GLU A 226 3.61 -2.30 1.19
N VAL A 227 3.22 -1.64 0.10
CA VAL A 227 3.94 -1.63 -1.17
C VAL A 227 4.01 -0.21 -1.73
N TRP A 228 5.07 0.09 -2.49
CA TRP A 228 5.28 1.42 -3.06
C TRP A 228 5.85 1.35 -4.47
N PHE A 229 5.38 2.24 -5.35
CA PHE A 229 6.00 2.43 -6.66
C PHE A 229 6.83 3.71 -6.67
N ASN A 230 8.13 3.58 -6.91
CA ASN A 230 9.02 4.70 -7.09
C ASN A 230 9.08 5.11 -8.57
N LYS A 231 8.61 6.31 -8.87
CA LYS A 231 8.61 6.84 -10.24
C LYS A 231 10.00 7.22 -10.73
N GLY A 232 10.92 7.48 -9.81
CA GLY A 232 12.26 7.95 -10.13
C GLY A 232 13.16 6.86 -10.74
N ASP A 233 13.09 5.64 -10.22
CA ASP A 233 13.84 4.48 -10.71
C ASP A 233 12.96 3.43 -11.42
N PHE A 234 11.66 3.69 -11.52
CA PHE A 234 10.69 2.85 -12.22
C PHE A 234 10.54 1.44 -11.63
N ARG A 235 10.60 1.33 -10.29
CA ARG A 235 10.54 0.08 -9.54
C ARG A 235 9.42 0.08 -8.51
N TYR A 236 8.90 -1.12 -8.22
CA TYR A 236 8.07 -1.38 -7.07
C TYR A 236 8.92 -1.90 -5.92
N TYR A 237 8.54 -1.52 -4.71
CA TYR A 237 9.13 -1.95 -3.46
C TYR A 237 8.08 -2.56 -2.56
N THR A 238 8.40 -3.67 -1.88
CA THR A 238 7.46 -4.39 -1.02
C THR A 238 8.03 -4.57 0.38
N GLY A 239 7.29 -4.14 1.41
CA GLY A 239 7.61 -4.41 2.80
C GLY A 239 7.19 -5.83 3.19
N SER A 240 7.96 -6.83 2.77
CA SER A 240 7.62 -8.25 2.86
C SER A 240 8.09 -8.87 4.18
N SER A 241 7.54 -8.39 5.30
CA SER A 241 7.92 -8.87 6.65
C SER A 241 7.54 -10.33 6.91
N ARG A 242 6.61 -10.87 6.14
CA ARG A 242 6.09 -12.24 6.23
C ARG A 242 6.50 -13.11 5.03
N ASP A 243 7.54 -12.72 4.28
CA ASP A 243 8.07 -13.55 3.20
C ASP A 243 8.58 -14.90 3.74
N LEU A 244 8.27 -15.98 3.04
CA LEU A 244 8.59 -17.35 3.50
C LEU A 244 10.08 -17.64 3.59
N SER A 245 10.92 -16.89 2.89
CA SER A 245 12.38 -17.01 2.99
C SER A 245 13.00 -16.13 4.07
N GLY A 246 12.19 -15.38 4.80
CA GLY A 246 12.56 -14.40 5.82
C GLY A 246 12.18 -12.97 5.42
N PRO A 247 12.07 -12.06 6.41
CA PRO A 247 11.68 -10.67 6.15
C PRO A 247 12.57 -10.01 5.09
N ALA A 248 11.95 -9.37 4.11
CA ALA A 248 12.66 -8.79 2.98
C ALA A 248 12.02 -7.48 2.47
N LEU A 249 12.85 -6.60 1.97
CA LEU A 249 12.46 -5.58 1.01
C LEU A 249 12.53 -6.22 -0.39
N GLY A 250 11.40 -6.42 -1.03
CA GLY A 250 11.35 -6.90 -2.41
C GLY A 250 11.53 -5.73 -3.38
N VAL A 251 12.37 -5.93 -4.40
CA VAL A 251 12.59 -4.98 -5.49
C VAL A 251 12.08 -5.62 -6.79
N ILE A 252 11.07 -5.00 -7.41
CA ILE A 252 10.41 -5.51 -8.60
C ILE A 252 10.47 -4.41 -9.67
N ASP A 253 10.88 -4.74 -10.88
CA ASP A 253 10.95 -3.75 -11.96
C ASP A 253 9.56 -3.34 -12.49
N GLY A 254 9.53 -2.27 -13.29
CA GLY A 254 8.30 -1.76 -13.89
C GLY A 254 7.64 -2.72 -14.90
N THR A 255 8.31 -3.81 -15.28
CA THR A 255 7.79 -4.88 -16.13
C THR A 255 7.26 -6.08 -15.34
N SER A 256 7.23 -5.96 -14.00
CA SER A 256 6.73 -6.97 -13.06
C SER A 256 7.66 -8.18 -12.88
N VAL A 257 8.97 -7.96 -12.97
CA VAL A 257 9.99 -8.98 -12.68
C VAL A 257 10.65 -8.70 -11.34
N LEU A 258 10.70 -9.72 -10.46
CA LEU A 258 11.44 -9.63 -9.21
C LEU A 258 12.95 -9.54 -9.52
N ILE A 259 13.57 -8.46 -9.10
CA ILE A 259 15.01 -8.21 -9.29
C ILE A 259 15.79 -8.75 -8.10
N GLU A 260 15.36 -8.38 -6.89
CA GLU A 260 16.14 -8.61 -5.67
C GLU A 260 15.24 -8.74 -4.44
N LYS A 261 15.76 -9.45 -3.43
CA LYS A 261 15.22 -9.50 -2.06
C LYS A 261 16.33 -9.08 -1.10
N ILE A 262 16.14 -7.94 -0.45
CA ILE A 262 17.09 -7.39 0.52
C ILE A 262 16.62 -7.76 1.92
N PRO A 263 17.38 -8.56 2.70
CA PRO A 263 16.98 -8.96 4.04
C PRO A 263 16.68 -7.78 4.96
N GLN A 264 15.59 -7.88 5.73
CA GLN A 264 15.13 -6.87 6.66
C GLN A 264 15.01 -7.42 8.09
N SER A 265 14.78 -6.53 9.06
CA SER A 265 14.43 -6.97 10.41
C SER A 265 13.03 -7.58 10.46
N SER A 266 12.80 -8.49 11.40
CA SER A 266 11.47 -9.04 11.67
C SER A 266 10.49 -7.92 12.00
N GLY A 267 9.32 -7.93 11.36
CA GLY A 267 8.29 -6.90 11.55
C GLY A 267 8.50 -5.61 10.74
N SER A 268 9.52 -5.55 9.86
CA SER A 268 9.73 -4.45 8.92
C SER A 268 8.76 -4.60 7.74
N HIS A 269 7.58 -3.99 7.84
CA HIS A 269 6.46 -4.23 6.91
C HIS A 269 6.08 -3.02 6.07
N SER A 270 6.65 -1.85 6.36
CA SER A 270 6.34 -0.61 5.64
C SER A 270 7.47 -0.19 4.73
N VAL A 271 7.13 0.50 3.64
CA VAL A 271 8.09 1.06 2.69
C VAL A 271 7.55 2.36 2.09
N ALA A 272 8.43 3.33 1.88
CA ALA A 272 8.13 4.55 1.13
C ALA A 272 9.33 4.94 0.24
N ALA A 273 9.09 5.72 -0.81
CA ALA A 273 10.15 6.22 -1.68
C ALA A 273 10.06 7.71 -1.94
N ASP A 274 11.21 8.36 -1.99
CA ASP A 274 11.42 9.70 -2.53
C ASP A 274 11.82 9.58 -4.00
N SER A 275 10.87 9.83 -4.89
CA SER A 275 11.08 9.69 -6.33
C SER A 275 11.99 10.76 -6.96
N GLU A 276 12.31 11.84 -6.24
CA GLU A 276 13.24 12.88 -6.72
C GLU A 276 14.69 12.47 -6.48
N ARG A 277 14.95 11.73 -5.39
CA ARG A 277 16.28 11.28 -4.98
C ARG A 277 16.52 9.78 -5.16
N ASN A 278 15.48 9.03 -5.49
CA ASN A 278 15.47 7.57 -5.51
C ASN A 278 15.90 6.95 -4.18
N PHE A 279 15.48 7.56 -3.07
CA PHE A 279 15.69 7.05 -1.74
C PHE A 279 14.51 6.18 -1.31
N ILE A 280 14.81 4.97 -0.85
CA ILE A 280 13.82 4.03 -0.35
C ILE A 280 13.96 3.93 1.15
N TYR A 281 12.90 4.25 1.87
CA TYR A 281 12.85 4.31 3.33
C TYR A 281 12.13 3.08 3.86
N VAL A 282 12.80 2.34 4.74
CA VAL A 282 12.24 1.12 5.35
C VAL A 282 12.46 1.18 6.86
N PRO A 283 11.40 1.20 7.67
CA PRO A 283 11.54 1.15 9.12
C PRO A 283 12.06 -0.22 9.56
N GLN A 284 13.03 -0.19 10.45
CA GLN A 284 13.63 -1.37 11.04
C GLN A 284 13.30 -1.43 12.51
N VAL A 285 12.76 -2.55 13.00
CA VAL A 285 12.49 -2.74 14.42
C VAL A 285 13.78 -2.94 15.21
N ALA A 286 13.75 -2.53 16.47
CA ALA A 286 14.81 -2.85 17.42
C ALA A 286 14.92 -4.38 17.59
N PRO A 287 16.14 -4.91 17.78
CA PRO A 287 16.31 -6.32 18.03
C PRO A 287 15.57 -6.69 19.31
N VAL A 288 14.61 -7.57 19.20
CA VAL A 288 13.96 -8.20 20.34
C VAL A 288 14.91 -9.31 20.79
N SER A 289 15.29 -9.32 22.07
CA SER A 289 15.96 -10.48 22.67
C SER A 289 14.98 -11.64 22.68
N VAL A 290 14.94 -12.44 21.62
CA VAL A 290 14.14 -13.67 21.59
C VAL A 290 14.85 -14.69 22.44
N VAL A 291 14.43 -14.82 23.69
CA VAL A 291 14.81 -15.94 24.54
C VAL A 291 14.01 -17.15 24.08
N GLY A 292 14.64 -17.99 23.30
CA GLY A 292 14.30 -19.40 23.14
C GLY A 292 13.11 -19.73 22.28
N THR A 293 13.35 -20.42 21.30
CA THR A 293 12.79 -21.55 20.55
C THR A 293 12.80 -21.28 19.04
N GLY A 294 13.91 -21.66 18.38
CA GLY A 294 13.93 -21.96 16.95
C GLY A 294 13.68 -20.79 15.97
N GLY A 295 13.62 -19.56 16.46
CA GLY A 295 13.50 -18.37 15.63
C GLY A 295 14.88 -17.95 15.12
N ASP A 296 14.97 -17.66 13.84
CA ASP A 296 16.19 -17.13 13.22
C ASP A 296 16.60 -15.82 13.90
N THR A 297 17.70 -15.85 14.62
CA THR A 297 18.30 -14.69 15.31
C THR A 297 19.21 -13.88 14.39
N THR A 298 19.29 -14.20 13.12
CA THR A 298 20.28 -13.64 12.19
C THR A 298 19.89 -12.32 11.57
N THR A 299 18.63 -11.93 11.61
CA THR A 299 18.14 -10.64 11.10
C THR A 299 17.60 -9.76 12.22
N ASN A 300 18.41 -9.52 13.23
CA ASN A 300 18.06 -8.51 14.22
C ASN A 300 18.38 -7.13 13.65
N GLY A 301 17.50 -6.17 13.86
CA GLY A 301 17.68 -4.79 13.42
C GLY A 301 19.00 -4.13 13.90
N ALA A 302 19.71 -4.74 14.87
CA ALA A 302 21.03 -4.30 15.29
C ALA A 302 22.06 -4.40 14.16
N GLY A 303 21.95 -5.39 13.27
CA GLY A 303 22.84 -5.54 12.12
C GLY A 303 22.64 -4.40 11.11
N ILE A 304 21.40 -3.98 10.87
CA ILE A 304 21.07 -2.90 9.94
C ILE A 304 21.21 -1.54 10.60
N CYS A 305 20.63 -1.36 11.78
CA CYS A 305 20.62 -0.06 12.47
C CYS A 305 21.95 0.28 13.17
N GLY A 306 22.84 -0.68 13.37
CA GLY A 306 24.06 -0.49 14.14
C GLY A 306 23.84 -0.15 15.63
N SER A 307 22.61 -0.34 16.13
CA SER A 307 22.21 -0.04 17.51
C SER A 307 21.14 -1.01 18.00
N THR A 308 20.84 -0.94 19.31
CA THR A 308 19.74 -1.69 19.94
C THR A 308 18.39 -1.02 19.77
N ASN A 309 18.33 0.18 19.22
CA ASN A 309 17.10 0.89 18.88
C ASN A 309 16.71 0.63 17.42
N GLY A 310 15.44 0.78 17.11
CA GLY A 310 15.00 0.79 15.72
C GLY A 310 15.56 1.99 14.93
N CYS A 311 15.50 1.92 13.63
CA CYS A 311 15.91 3.00 12.73
C CYS A 311 15.04 3.03 11.48
N VAL A 312 15.22 4.06 10.64
CA VAL A 312 14.78 4.04 9.26
C VAL A 312 16.02 3.79 8.40
N ALA A 313 16.07 2.63 7.73
CA ALA A 313 17.09 2.35 6.74
C ALA A 313 16.76 3.13 5.45
N VAL A 314 17.79 3.69 4.82
CA VAL A 314 17.67 4.39 3.54
C VAL A 314 18.49 3.62 2.51
N TYR A 315 17.80 3.07 1.52
CA TYR A 315 18.42 2.36 0.40
C TYR A 315 18.50 3.28 -0.81
N VAL A 316 19.57 3.15 -1.55
CA VAL A 316 19.81 3.88 -2.80
C VAL A 316 20.10 2.84 -3.88
N HIS A 317 19.51 3.02 -5.05
CA HIS A 317 19.86 2.22 -6.19
C HIS A 317 21.21 2.71 -6.74
N ASP A 318 22.23 1.86 -6.75
CA ASP A 318 23.45 2.11 -7.50
C ASP A 318 23.11 2.05 -9.00
N VAL A 319 23.15 3.19 -9.66
CA VAL A 319 23.16 3.26 -11.12
C VAL A 319 24.59 2.92 -11.51
N ASP A 320 24.84 1.76 -12.10
CA ASP A 320 26.13 1.47 -12.70
C ASP A 320 26.47 2.61 -13.66
N GLU A 321 27.67 3.19 -13.53
CA GLU A 321 28.11 4.34 -14.35
C GLU A 321 28.05 4.03 -15.85
N ASP A 322 27.92 2.77 -16.24
CA ASP A 322 27.84 2.31 -17.63
C ASP A 322 26.49 2.63 -18.31
N GLU A 323 25.37 2.76 -17.55
CA GLU A 323 24.08 3.18 -18.14
C GLU A 323 23.95 4.70 -18.35
N ALA A 324 24.78 5.49 -17.69
CA ALA A 324 24.78 6.96 -17.85
C ALA A 324 25.44 7.43 -19.15
N GLY A 325 26.10 6.52 -19.88
CA GLY A 325 26.89 6.84 -21.09
C GLY A 325 26.13 6.86 -22.43
N GLU A 326 24.90 6.31 -22.49
CA GLU A 326 24.23 6.15 -23.80
C GLU A 326 23.20 7.25 -24.14
N HIS A 327 23.05 8.30 -23.35
CA HIS A 327 22.06 9.37 -23.62
C HIS A 327 22.65 10.72 -24.06
N HIS A 328 23.89 10.77 -24.56
CA HIS A 328 24.42 11.98 -25.21
C HIS A 328 25.15 11.62 -26.50
N ASP A 329 24.42 11.46 -27.58
CA ASP A 329 24.84 11.99 -28.89
C ASP A 329 23.70 11.85 -29.94
N HIS A 330 22.81 12.83 -30.01
CA HIS A 330 22.15 13.15 -31.27
C HIS A 330 22.62 14.53 -31.70
N GLY A 331 23.70 14.50 -32.44
CA GLY A 331 24.27 15.64 -33.13
C GLY A 331 23.26 16.31 -34.04
N HIS A 332 23.05 17.59 -33.83
CA HIS A 332 22.44 18.48 -34.79
C HIS A 332 23.37 18.61 -36.01
N GLY A 333 23.10 17.84 -37.06
CA GLY A 333 23.60 18.12 -38.39
C GLY A 333 22.89 19.34 -38.95
N HIS A 334 23.60 20.45 -39.00
CA HIS A 334 23.27 21.58 -39.89
C HIS A 334 23.73 21.19 -41.30
N ASP A 335 22.77 20.88 -42.16
CA ASP A 335 23.01 21.02 -43.59
C ASP A 335 22.53 22.39 -44.04
N ARG A 336 23.55 23.14 -44.54
CA ARG A 336 23.36 24.29 -45.42
C ARG A 336 23.43 23.73 -46.84
N ASP A 337 22.41 23.94 -47.62
CA ASP A 337 22.39 24.52 -48.97
C ASP A 337 20.95 24.65 -49.49
#